data_d2c2f5a5756b863cd644bbe416e36857
#
_entry.id   d2c2f5a5756b863cd644bbe416e36857
#
_cell.length_a   1.000
_cell.length_b   1.000
_cell.length_c   1.000
_cell.angle_alpha   90.00
_cell.angle_beta   90.00
_cell.angle_gamma   90.00
#
_symmetry.space_group_name_H-M   'P 1'
#
loop_
_entity.id
_entity.type
_entity.pdbx_description
1 polymer ?
#
loop_
_entity_poly.entity_id
_entity_poly.type
_entity_poly.pdbx_seq_one_letter_code
_entity_poly.pdbx_strand_id
1 'polypeptide(L)'
;MTNQALAKKIHLSPAACSERVKRLREKGVIAGYTAVLDPVEIGLPLLIFIEVSLDRTTAGVLNDFAAAIKKSPEFLECHMVAGGFDYLIKARVKDMAAYRNLLGETLIAMPGVRESRTYAVVEEVKMTTELPV
;
A
#
# COMPACT_ATOMS: atom_id res chain seq x y z
N MET A 1 -2.32 -9.62 16.96
CA MET A 1 -2.55 -10.97 17.57
C MET A 1 -1.54 -11.19 18.69
N THR A 2 -1.98 -11.64 19.85
CA THR A 2 -1.08 -11.99 20.94
C THR A 2 -0.41 -13.33 20.68
N ASN A 3 0.72 -13.62 21.39
CA ASN A 3 1.38 -14.91 21.26
C ASN A 3 0.48 -16.06 21.71
N GLN A 4 -0.40 -15.84 22.70
CA GLN A 4 -1.37 -16.86 23.13
C GLN A 4 -2.40 -17.15 22.03
N ALA A 5 -2.95 -16.12 21.40
CA ALA A 5 -3.91 -16.28 20.32
C ALA A 5 -3.29 -16.99 19.12
N LEU A 6 -2.06 -16.61 18.77
CA LEU A 6 -1.31 -17.25 17.69
C LEU A 6 -1.00 -18.72 18.00
N ALA A 7 -0.56 -19.03 19.21
CA ALA A 7 -0.29 -20.40 19.64
C ALA A 7 -1.53 -21.28 19.52
N LYS A 8 -2.68 -20.79 19.95
CA LYS A 8 -3.95 -21.51 19.83
C LYS A 8 -4.32 -21.80 18.37
N LYS A 9 -4.11 -20.80 17.49
CA LYS A 9 -4.43 -20.92 16.07
C LYS A 9 -3.55 -21.96 15.36
N ILE A 10 -2.28 -22.09 15.75
CA ILE A 10 -1.32 -23.02 15.11
C ILE A 10 -1.01 -24.26 15.95
N HIS A 11 -1.76 -24.50 17.00
CA HIS A 11 -1.66 -25.68 17.87
C HIS A 11 -0.29 -25.86 18.55
N LEU A 12 0.34 -24.75 18.97
CA LEU A 12 1.58 -24.75 19.75
C LEU A 12 1.34 -24.21 21.16
N SER A 13 2.22 -24.55 22.11
CA SER A 13 2.22 -23.92 23.41
C SER A 13 2.61 -22.43 23.26
N PRO A 14 2.17 -21.54 24.19
CA PRO A 14 2.59 -20.14 24.14
C PRO A 14 4.11 -19.93 24.10
N ALA A 15 4.86 -20.70 24.88
CA ALA A 15 6.32 -20.63 24.91
C ALA A 15 6.96 -21.07 23.58
N ALA A 16 6.50 -22.18 23.01
CA ALA A 16 6.99 -22.68 21.72
C ALA A 16 6.61 -21.72 20.58
N CYS A 17 5.42 -21.14 20.65
CA CYS A 17 4.97 -20.14 19.68
C CYS A 17 5.84 -18.86 19.75
N SER A 18 6.12 -18.37 20.94
CA SER A 18 6.98 -17.19 21.15
C SER A 18 8.38 -17.37 20.58
N GLU A 19 8.99 -18.54 20.83
CA GLU A 19 10.31 -18.88 20.31
C GLU A 19 10.30 -19.00 18.78
N ARG A 20 9.26 -19.59 18.21
CA ARG A 20 9.12 -19.71 16.75
C ARG A 20 8.94 -18.36 16.08
N VAL A 21 8.11 -17.49 16.64
CA VAL A 21 7.89 -16.12 16.14
C VAL A 21 9.21 -15.34 16.15
N LYS A 22 9.97 -15.43 17.24
CA LYS A 22 11.27 -14.79 17.36
C LYS A 22 12.22 -15.25 16.25
N ARG A 23 12.32 -16.56 16.02
CA ARG A 23 13.17 -17.11 14.95
C ARG A 23 12.73 -16.66 13.56
N LEU A 24 11.43 -16.64 13.27
CA LEU A 24 10.91 -16.18 11.99
C LEU A 24 11.22 -14.70 11.75
N ARG A 25 11.16 -13.88 12.80
CA ARG A 25 11.51 -12.48 12.72
C ARG A 25 13.01 -12.28 12.48
N GLU A 26 13.86 -13.01 13.20
CA GLU A 26 15.31 -12.96 13.02
C GLU A 26 15.75 -13.37 11.62
N LYS A 27 15.05 -14.34 11.00
CA LYS A 27 15.29 -14.78 9.63
C LYS A 27 14.67 -13.88 8.56
N GLY A 28 13.92 -12.86 8.96
CA GLY A 28 13.25 -11.96 8.02
C GLY A 28 11.94 -12.47 7.43
N VAL A 29 11.46 -13.65 7.86
CA VAL A 29 10.16 -14.19 7.41
C VAL A 29 9.02 -13.33 7.92
N ILE A 30 9.11 -12.87 9.18
CA ILE A 30 8.23 -11.85 9.72
C ILE A 30 8.94 -10.51 9.54
N ALA A 31 8.47 -9.69 8.61
CA ALA A 31 9.07 -8.39 8.30
C ALA A 31 8.84 -7.35 9.39
N GLY A 32 7.75 -7.47 10.13
CA GLY A 32 7.44 -6.54 11.21
C GLY A 32 6.05 -6.74 11.76
N TYR A 33 5.66 -5.85 12.67
CA TYR A 33 4.34 -5.82 13.28
C TYR A 33 3.73 -4.45 13.09
N THR A 34 2.43 -4.40 12.87
CA THR A 34 1.69 -3.15 12.75
C THR A 34 0.28 -3.32 13.27
N ALA A 35 -0.30 -2.24 13.74
CA ALA A 35 -1.72 -2.22 14.06
C ALA A 35 -2.52 -2.13 12.76
N VAL A 36 -3.55 -2.98 12.63
CA VAL A 36 -4.49 -2.89 11.52
C VAL A 36 -5.58 -1.89 11.92
N LEU A 37 -5.62 -0.76 11.23
CA LEU A 37 -6.59 0.30 11.51
C LEU A 37 -7.80 0.16 10.59
N ASP A 38 -8.98 0.45 11.13
CA ASP A 38 -10.19 0.56 10.31
C ASP A 38 -10.16 1.92 9.60
N PRO A 39 -10.08 1.96 8.27
CA PRO A 39 -9.95 3.22 7.55
C PRO A 39 -11.17 4.13 7.67
N VAL A 40 -12.35 3.57 7.87
CA VAL A 40 -13.57 4.37 8.09
C VAL A 40 -13.47 5.10 9.43
N GLU A 41 -13.03 4.40 10.48
CA GLU A 41 -12.91 4.98 11.82
C GLU A 41 -11.88 6.09 11.93
N ILE A 42 -10.83 6.04 11.10
CA ILE A 42 -9.80 7.09 11.09
C ILE A 42 -10.06 8.17 10.03
N GLY A 43 -11.21 8.14 9.36
CA GLY A 43 -11.62 9.17 8.42
C GLY A 43 -11.03 9.06 7.01
N LEU A 44 -10.60 7.86 6.59
CA LEU A 44 -10.07 7.59 5.25
C LEU A 44 -10.88 6.49 4.54
N PRO A 45 -12.20 6.66 4.38
CA PRO A 45 -13.05 5.58 3.89
C PRO A 45 -12.92 5.30 2.39
N LEU A 46 -12.44 6.27 1.60
CA LEU A 46 -12.41 6.14 0.15
C LEU A 46 -11.09 5.53 -0.33
N LEU A 47 -11.19 4.35 -0.92
CA LEU A 47 -10.07 3.65 -1.55
C LEU A 47 -10.03 4.01 -3.04
N ILE A 48 -8.85 4.38 -3.52
CA ILE A 48 -8.61 4.79 -4.90
C ILE A 48 -7.47 3.96 -5.47
N PHE A 49 -7.63 3.49 -6.70
CA PHE A 49 -6.54 2.96 -7.51
C PHE A 49 -6.26 3.89 -8.68
N ILE A 50 -4.99 4.09 -8.99
CA ILE A 50 -4.57 5.03 -10.01
C ILE A 50 -3.57 4.35 -10.94
N GLU A 51 -3.86 4.37 -12.24
CA GLU A 51 -2.91 4.02 -13.28
C GLU A 51 -2.15 5.27 -13.68
N VAL A 52 -0.82 5.19 -13.74
CA VAL A 52 0.03 6.30 -14.15
C VAL A 52 0.93 5.88 -15.28
N SER A 53 0.97 6.70 -16.32
CA SER A 53 1.93 6.59 -17.42
C SER A 53 2.88 7.77 -17.38
N LEU A 54 4.18 7.48 -17.53
CA LEU A 54 5.23 8.49 -17.52
C LEU A 54 5.70 8.81 -18.93
N ASP A 55 6.16 10.04 -19.12
CA ASP A 55 6.93 10.41 -20.29
C ASP A 55 8.39 9.96 -20.07
N ARG A 56 8.80 8.93 -20.79
CA ARG A 56 10.11 8.30 -20.64
C ARG A 56 11.22 8.95 -21.48
N THR A 57 10.95 10.07 -22.13
CA THR A 57 11.94 10.76 -22.96
C THR A 57 13.03 11.43 -22.13
N THR A 58 12.78 11.68 -20.84
CA THR A 58 13.72 12.30 -19.91
C THR A 58 14.49 11.24 -19.13
N ALA A 59 15.82 11.35 -19.12
CA ALA A 59 16.67 10.47 -18.32
C ALA A 59 16.35 10.61 -16.84
N GLY A 60 16.32 9.48 -16.12
CA GLY A 60 16.10 9.47 -14.67
C GLY A 60 14.64 9.65 -14.23
N VAL A 61 13.69 9.76 -15.16
CA VAL A 61 12.28 10.01 -14.84
C VAL A 61 11.68 8.94 -13.90
N LEU A 62 12.04 7.68 -14.11
CA LEU A 62 11.55 6.58 -13.26
C LEU A 62 12.03 6.72 -11.82
N ASN A 63 13.30 7.04 -11.63
CA ASN A 63 13.86 7.23 -10.29
C ASN A 63 13.31 8.47 -9.60
N ASP A 64 13.13 9.57 -10.34
CA ASP A 64 12.57 10.80 -9.81
C ASP A 64 11.12 10.63 -9.37
N PHE A 65 10.33 9.92 -10.19
CA PHE A 65 8.95 9.59 -9.83
C PHE A 65 8.90 8.71 -8.58
N ALA A 66 9.71 7.64 -8.53
CA ALA A 66 9.76 6.75 -7.39
C ALA A 66 10.13 7.48 -6.08
N ALA A 67 11.09 8.40 -6.15
CA ALA A 67 11.48 9.21 -5.01
C ALA A 67 10.33 10.12 -4.54
N ALA A 68 9.60 10.73 -5.47
CA ALA A 68 8.49 11.61 -5.15
C ALA A 68 7.31 10.84 -4.53
N ILE A 69 6.96 9.67 -5.08
CA ILE A 69 5.85 8.86 -4.58
C ILE A 69 6.10 8.37 -3.15
N LYS A 70 7.33 8.01 -2.81
CA LYS A 70 7.70 7.54 -1.48
C LYS A 70 7.53 8.59 -0.39
N LYS A 71 7.53 9.87 -0.75
CA LYS A 71 7.37 10.99 0.19
C LYS A 71 5.91 11.32 0.49
N SER A 72 4.95 10.77 -0.24
CA SER A 72 3.54 11.11 -0.13
C SER A 72 2.81 10.04 0.68
N PRO A 73 2.43 10.32 1.94
CA PRO A 73 1.83 9.33 2.84
C PRO A 73 0.45 8.84 2.40
N GLU A 74 -0.25 9.59 1.57
CA GLU A 74 -1.55 9.20 1.03
C GLU A 74 -1.45 8.01 0.06
N PHE A 75 -0.30 7.83 -0.57
CA PHE A 75 -0.04 6.70 -1.45
C PHE A 75 0.49 5.52 -0.64
N LEU A 76 -0.34 4.51 -0.47
CA LEU A 76 -0.05 3.35 0.38
C LEU A 76 0.82 2.31 -0.32
N GLU A 77 0.63 2.18 -1.64
CA GLU A 77 1.36 1.24 -2.48
C GLU A 77 1.58 1.88 -3.84
N CYS A 78 2.70 1.56 -4.43
CA CYS A 78 3.01 1.94 -5.80
C CYS A 78 3.82 0.84 -6.44
N HIS A 79 3.28 0.22 -7.49
CA HIS A 79 3.89 -0.91 -8.17
C HIS A 79 4.19 -0.56 -9.61
N MET A 80 5.45 -0.77 -10.03
CA MET A 80 5.77 -0.76 -11.44
C MET A 80 5.20 -2.03 -12.05
N VAL A 81 4.45 -1.91 -13.14
CA VAL A 81 3.78 -3.04 -13.78
C VAL A 81 4.18 -3.15 -15.25
N ALA A 82 4.11 -4.37 -15.77
CA ALA A 82 4.27 -4.61 -17.19
C ALA A 82 2.87 -4.65 -17.82
N GLY A 83 2.57 -3.69 -18.69
CA GLY A 83 1.24 -3.58 -19.30
C GLY A 83 1.03 -2.27 -20.00
N GLY A 84 -0.21 -1.84 -20.08
CA GLY A 84 -0.60 -0.63 -20.82
C GLY A 84 -0.26 0.69 -20.13
N PHE A 85 0.24 0.65 -18.91
CA PHE A 85 0.67 1.81 -18.14
C PHE A 85 1.90 1.44 -17.31
N ASP A 86 2.50 2.41 -16.61
CA ASP A 86 3.78 2.20 -15.93
C ASP A 86 3.64 1.83 -14.46
N TYR A 87 2.75 2.51 -13.73
CA TYR A 87 2.58 2.32 -12.29
C TYR A 87 1.12 2.16 -11.90
N LEU A 88 0.88 1.26 -10.95
CA LEU A 88 -0.40 1.12 -10.28
C LEU A 88 -0.24 1.59 -8.85
N ILE A 89 -1.05 2.56 -8.45
CA ILE A 89 -0.97 3.20 -7.13
C ILE A 89 -2.26 2.90 -6.36
N LYS A 90 -2.11 2.64 -5.06
CA LYS A 90 -3.21 2.52 -4.12
C LYS A 90 -3.16 3.70 -3.16
N ALA A 91 -4.28 4.38 -2.98
CA ALA A 91 -4.39 5.53 -2.09
C ALA A 91 -5.68 5.46 -1.28
N ARG A 92 -5.66 6.07 -0.09
CA ARG A 92 -6.87 6.28 0.69
C ARG A 92 -7.01 7.76 1.01
N VAL A 93 -8.22 8.24 0.88
CA VAL A 93 -8.56 9.65 1.12
C VAL A 93 -9.89 9.75 1.84
N LYS A 94 -10.16 10.93 2.36
CA LYS A 94 -11.40 11.24 3.08
C LYS A 94 -12.62 11.19 2.17
N ASP A 95 -12.50 11.80 0.98
CA ASP A 95 -13.59 11.92 0.01
C ASP A 95 -13.03 12.27 -1.38
N MET A 96 -13.91 12.42 -2.37
CA MET A 96 -13.49 12.76 -3.72
C MET A 96 -12.91 14.17 -3.83
N ALA A 97 -13.33 15.10 -2.99
CA ALA A 97 -12.73 16.44 -2.96
C ALA A 97 -11.27 16.39 -2.52
N ALA A 98 -10.98 15.60 -1.48
CA ALA A 98 -9.60 15.37 -1.04
C ALA A 98 -8.77 14.68 -2.13
N TYR A 99 -9.33 13.71 -2.83
CA TYR A 99 -8.65 13.07 -3.96
C TYR A 99 -8.34 14.05 -5.08
N ARG A 100 -9.27 14.90 -5.42
CA ARG A 100 -9.08 15.93 -6.46
C ARG A 100 -7.90 16.83 -6.13
N ASN A 101 -7.74 17.23 -4.87
CA ASN A 101 -6.60 18.02 -4.41
C ASN A 101 -5.30 17.21 -4.50
N LEU A 102 -5.33 15.95 -4.06
CA LEU A 102 -4.18 15.06 -4.14
C LEU A 102 -3.72 14.87 -5.60
N LEU A 103 -4.67 14.65 -6.51
CA LEU A 103 -4.39 14.50 -7.93
C LEU A 103 -3.74 15.76 -8.50
N GLY A 104 -4.39 16.91 -8.30
CA GLY A 104 -3.95 18.17 -8.89
C GLY A 104 -2.67 18.75 -8.29
N GLU A 105 -2.52 18.68 -6.98
CA GLU A 105 -1.40 19.30 -6.28
C GLU A 105 -0.20 18.37 -6.11
N THR A 106 -0.42 17.08 -6.07
CA THR A 106 0.65 16.12 -5.78
C THR A 106 0.98 15.24 -6.96
N LEU A 107 0.01 14.46 -7.47
CA LEU A 107 0.30 13.45 -8.48
C LEU A 107 0.69 14.05 -9.83
N ILE A 108 -0.10 14.99 -10.35
CA ILE A 108 0.16 15.62 -11.66
C ILE A 108 1.44 16.44 -11.62
N ALA A 109 1.79 16.97 -10.45
CA ALA A 109 3.02 17.74 -10.26
C ALA A 109 4.28 16.86 -10.16
N MET A 110 4.13 15.55 -10.03
CA MET A 110 5.28 14.65 -9.94
C MET A 110 6.06 14.56 -11.26
N PRO A 111 7.39 14.30 -11.18
CA PRO A 111 8.24 14.24 -12.38
C PRO A 111 7.73 13.24 -13.41
N GLY A 112 7.56 13.69 -14.64
CA GLY A 112 7.31 12.84 -15.79
C GLY A 112 5.90 12.30 -15.93
N VAL A 113 4.96 12.65 -15.07
CA VAL A 113 3.58 12.17 -15.19
C VAL A 113 2.96 12.74 -16.46
N ARG A 114 2.62 11.84 -17.39
CA ARG A 114 1.99 12.17 -18.66
C ARG A 114 0.48 11.98 -18.62
N GLU A 115 0.03 10.87 -18.04
CA GLU A 115 -1.37 10.48 -18.02
C GLU A 115 -1.67 9.72 -16.75
N SER A 116 -2.87 9.90 -16.23
CA SER A 116 -3.38 9.11 -15.10
C SER A 116 -4.83 8.71 -15.33
N ARG A 117 -5.20 7.54 -14.81
CA ARG A 117 -6.59 7.07 -14.79
C ARG A 117 -6.93 6.68 -13.37
N THR A 118 -8.06 7.17 -12.90
CA THR A 118 -8.51 6.97 -11.52
C THR A 118 -9.68 5.99 -11.45
N TYR A 119 -9.60 5.09 -10.48
CA TYR A 119 -10.67 4.16 -10.17
C TYR A 119 -11.05 4.32 -8.70
N ALA A 120 -12.23 4.85 -8.44
CA ALA A 120 -12.79 4.90 -7.10
C ALA A 120 -13.43 3.55 -6.79
N VAL A 121 -13.02 2.92 -5.68
CA VAL A 121 -13.56 1.63 -5.29
C VAL A 121 -14.98 1.78 -4.79
N VAL A 122 -15.90 1.04 -5.38
CA VAL A 122 -17.32 1.04 -5.00
C VAL A 122 -17.54 0.15 -3.78
N GLU A 123 -16.87 -1.02 -3.74
CA GLU A 123 -17.00 -1.99 -2.68
C GLU A 123 -15.69 -2.76 -2.52
N GLU A 124 -15.22 -2.90 -1.29
CA GLU A 124 -14.07 -3.76 -0.97
C GLU A 124 -14.58 -5.16 -0.66
N VAL A 125 -14.61 -6.01 -1.67
CA VAL A 125 -15.13 -7.39 -1.53
C VAL A 125 -14.27 -8.22 -0.61
N LYS A 126 -12.96 -8.05 -0.69
CA LYS A 126 -12.00 -8.72 0.17
C LYS A 126 -10.74 -7.90 0.30
N MET A 127 -10.27 -7.76 1.51
CA MET A 127 -8.99 -7.14 1.82
C MET A 127 -8.34 -7.87 2.97
N THR A 128 -7.13 -8.39 2.76
CA THR A 128 -6.37 -9.07 3.78
C THR A 128 -4.87 -8.87 3.55
N THR A 129 -4.12 -8.85 4.64
CA THR A 129 -2.65 -8.89 4.62
C THR A 129 -2.14 -10.32 4.89
N GLU A 130 -3.04 -11.27 5.13
CA GLU A 130 -2.67 -12.66 5.36
C GLU A 130 -2.25 -13.33 4.07
N LEU A 131 -1.02 -13.82 4.04
CA LEU A 131 -0.52 -14.60 2.90
C LEU A 131 -0.91 -16.07 3.04
N PRO A 132 -1.14 -16.78 1.92
CA PRO A 132 -1.51 -18.20 1.95
C PRO A 132 -0.30 -19.07 2.27
N VAL A 133 -0.11 -19.33 3.54
CA VAL A 133 1.01 -20.15 4.05
C VAL A 133 0.52 -21.42 4.72
#